data_11d98c94e521b6d7ca9ae795408191a1
#
_entry.id   11d98c94e521b6d7ca9ae795408191a1
#
_cell.length_a   1.000
_cell.length_b   1.000
_cell.length_c   1.000
_cell.angle_alpha   90.00
_cell.angle_beta   90.00
_cell.angle_gamma   90.00
#
_symmetry.space_group_name_H-M   'P 1'
#
loop_
_entity.id
_entity.type
_entity.pdbx_description
1 polymer ?
#
loop_
_entity_poly.entity_id
_entity_poly.type
_entity_poly.pdbx_seq_one_letter_code
_entity_poly.pdbx_strand_id
1 'polypeptide(L)'
;MTAQLWIETAFSHTEVPLRLTDIKKARGAESQNIVCCVIDVLRPTSTIAAVMGNGCAGFYPCASPESARELAAKFREELGHDAVLLGGEKDAKPIEGFDGGNSPREWTRDLVGGRRLVYSSTNGTRTLDAVKKCGTVVTAAFANLTAVASRMAEEIQTISAPAVLIACSGREGGYTEEDTVVAGELIGKLSSLIGETELSDTSLAACLIAK
;
A
#
# COMPACT_ATOMS: atom_id res chain seq x y z
N MET A 1 12.81 -15.40 -25.77
CA MET A 1 13.27 -14.53 -24.67
C MET A 1 12.04 -14.17 -23.85
N THR A 2 11.98 -14.55 -22.58
CA THR A 2 10.93 -14.08 -21.67
C THR A 2 11.08 -12.57 -21.53
N ALA A 3 10.00 -11.82 -21.74
CA ALA A 3 10.04 -10.35 -21.58
C ALA A 3 10.48 -10.02 -20.14
N GLN A 4 11.41 -9.07 -19.99
CA GLN A 4 11.84 -8.58 -18.67
C GLN A 4 10.65 -7.94 -17.94
N LEU A 5 10.61 -8.09 -16.62
CA LEU A 5 9.60 -7.46 -15.79
C LEU A 5 9.71 -5.93 -15.89
N TRP A 6 8.62 -5.26 -16.24
CA TRP A 6 8.53 -3.81 -16.22
C TRP A 6 8.19 -3.29 -14.83
N ILE A 7 8.94 -2.29 -14.34
CA ILE A 7 8.61 -1.60 -13.08
C ILE A 7 8.29 -0.14 -13.38
N GLU A 8 7.09 0.27 -13.01
CA GLU A 8 6.56 1.61 -13.16
C GLU A 8 6.36 2.24 -11.78
N THR A 9 6.64 3.54 -11.62
CA THR A 9 6.43 4.27 -10.37
C THR A 9 5.52 5.49 -10.60
N ALA A 10 4.48 5.61 -9.78
CA ALA A 10 3.67 6.81 -9.64
C ALA A 10 4.12 7.56 -8.37
N PHE A 11 4.47 8.84 -8.48
CA PHE A 11 4.91 9.65 -7.34
C PHE A 11 3.76 10.22 -6.51
N SER A 12 2.53 10.09 -7.01
CA SER A 12 1.32 10.42 -6.28
C SER A 12 0.14 9.60 -6.78
N HIS A 13 -0.91 9.52 -5.95
CA HIS A 13 -2.13 8.83 -6.33
C HIS A 13 -2.78 9.38 -7.61
N THR A 14 -2.57 10.66 -7.93
CA THR A 14 -3.11 11.30 -9.14
C THR A 14 -2.46 10.81 -10.43
N GLU A 15 -1.23 10.28 -10.35
CA GLU A 15 -0.51 9.73 -11.50
C GLU A 15 -0.89 8.28 -11.81
N VAL A 16 -1.50 7.55 -10.88
CA VAL A 16 -1.80 6.12 -11.05
C VAL A 16 -2.53 5.81 -12.36
N PRO A 17 -3.58 6.53 -12.80
CA PRO A 17 -4.26 6.23 -14.06
C PRO A 17 -3.34 6.37 -15.29
N LEU A 18 -2.45 7.37 -15.26
CA LEU A 18 -1.46 7.58 -16.33
C LEU A 18 -0.47 6.40 -16.36
N ARG A 19 0.09 6.01 -15.22
CA ARG A 19 1.07 4.93 -15.13
C ARG A 19 0.49 3.57 -15.52
N LEU A 20 -0.75 3.29 -15.18
CA LEU A 20 -1.46 2.09 -15.67
C LEU A 20 -1.59 2.10 -17.21
N THR A 21 -1.83 3.28 -17.80
CA THR A 21 -1.86 3.43 -19.24
C THR A 21 -0.48 3.20 -19.87
N ASP A 22 0.58 3.69 -19.24
CA ASP A 22 1.96 3.50 -19.70
C ASP A 22 2.37 2.02 -19.63
N ILE A 23 2.03 1.30 -18.56
CA ILE A 23 2.23 -0.16 -18.45
C ILE A 23 1.49 -0.89 -19.58
N LYS A 24 0.23 -0.53 -19.83
CA LYS A 24 -0.55 -1.14 -20.93
C LYS A 24 0.11 -0.94 -22.28
N LYS A 25 0.63 0.25 -22.55
CA LYS A 25 1.38 0.54 -23.80
C LYS A 25 2.68 -0.25 -23.89
N ALA A 26 3.44 -0.31 -22.80
CA ALA A 26 4.76 -0.95 -22.76
C ALA A 26 4.69 -2.48 -22.81
N ARG A 27 3.68 -3.09 -22.17
CA ARG A 27 3.59 -4.53 -21.93
C ARG A 27 2.28 -5.19 -22.37
N GLY A 28 1.30 -4.42 -22.86
CA GLY A 28 -0.04 -4.94 -23.16
C GLY A 28 -0.80 -5.42 -21.91
N ALA A 29 -0.33 -5.07 -20.71
CA ALA A 29 -0.89 -5.59 -19.46
C ALA A 29 -2.15 -4.83 -19.05
N GLU A 30 -3.20 -5.58 -18.69
CA GLU A 30 -4.38 -5.05 -18.04
C GLU A 30 -4.14 -4.99 -16.51
N SER A 31 -4.84 -4.09 -15.81
CA SER A 31 -4.61 -3.84 -14.38
C SER A 31 -4.69 -5.10 -13.53
N GLN A 32 -5.62 -6.02 -13.82
CA GLN A 32 -5.78 -7.28 -13.08
C GLN A 32 -4.58 -8.25 -13.21
N ASN A 33 -3.68 -8.00 -14.14
CA ASN A 33 -2.50 -8.84 -14.39
C ASN A 33 -1.21 -8.22 -13.86
N ILE A 34 -1.29 -7.17 -13.05
CA ILE A 34 -0.14 -6.48 -12.45
C ILE A 34 -0.15 -6.64 -10.93
N VAL A 35 1.06 -6.71 -10.36
CA VAL A 35 1.26 -6.56 -8.90
C VAL A 35 1.46 -5.08 -8.60
N CYS A 36 0.74 -4.56 -7.61
CA CYS A 36 0.84 -3.17 -7.19
C CYS A 36 1.32 -3.07 -5.75
N CYS A 37 2.22 -2.12 -5.48
CA CYS A 37 2.64 -1.77 -4.13
C CYS A 37 2.22 -0.33 -3.82
N VAL A 38 1.46 -0.12 -2.76
CA VAL A 38 1.08 1.21 -2.26
C VAL A 38 2.05 1.64 -1.16
N ILE A 39 2.52 2.88 -1.25
CA ILE A 39 3.44 3.50 -0.30
C ILE A 39 2.83 4.81 0.22
N ASP A 40 2.71 4.92 1.54
CA ASP A 40 2.32 6.13 2.29
C ASP A 40 3.01 6.06 3.65
N VAL A 41 4.29 6.45 3.66
CA VAL A 41 5.18 6.23 4.81
C VAL A 41 4.73 7.04 6.02
N LEU A 42 4.22 8.25 5.80
CA LEU A 42 3.80 9.15 6.86
C LEU A 42 2.31 9.53 6.77
N ARG A 43 1.43 8.53 7.17
CA ARG A 43 1.80 7.42 8.05
C ARG A 43 1.07 6.09 7.73
N PRO A 44 0.03 6.04 6.85
CA PRO A 44 -0.83 4.88 6.69
C PRO A 44 -0.11 3.54 6.51
N THR A 45 0.84 3.41 5.56
CA THR A 45 1.49 2.12 5.33
C THR A 45 2.44 1.70 6.45
N SER A 46 3.06 2.66 7.17
CA SER A 46 3.79 2.38 8.40
C SER A 46 2.86 1.87 9.51
N THR A 47 1.65 2.43 9.60
CA THR A 47 0.63 1.99 10.56
C THR A 47 0.13 0.58 10.21
N ILE A 48 -0.16 0.30 8.94
CA ILE A 48 -0.54 -1.04 8.47
C ILE A 48 0.54 -2.06 8.84
N ALA A 49 1.81 -1.75 8.56
CA ALA A 49 2.93 -2.65 8.88
C ALA A 49 3.01 -2.96 10.38
N ALA A 50 2.86 -1.95 11.25
CA ALA A 50 2.85 -2.12 12.70
C ALA A 50 1.64 -2.95 13.18
N VAL A 51 0.44 -2.62 12.70
CA VAL A 51 -0.80 -3.30 13.06
C VAL A 51 -0.75 -4.79 12.70
N MET A 52 -0.36 -5.11 11.47
CA MET A 52 -0.25 -6.50 11.01
C MET A 52 0.88 -7.25 11.74
N GLY A 53 2.03 -6.60 11.94
CA GLY A 53 3.15 -7.16 12.71
C GLY A 53 2.82 -7.43 14.17
N ASN A 54 1.87 -6.71 14.75
CA ASN A 54 1.35 -6.90 16.10
C ASN A 54 0.21 -7.93 16.20
N GLY A 55 -0.09 -8.64 15.10
CA GLY A 55 -1.02 -9.77 15.11
C GLY A 55 -2.50 -9.39 14.95
N CYS A 56 -2.79 -8.26 14.32
CA CYS A 56 -4.14 -7.93 13.90
C CYS A 56 -4.71 -9.02 12.99
N ALA A 57 -5.95 -9.43 13.21
CA ALA A 57 -6.61 -10.48 12.44
C ALA A 57 -7.03 -10.01 11.03
N GLY A 58 -7.13 -8.70 10.81
CA GLY A 58 -7.43 -8.14 9.50
C GLY A 58 -7.50 -6.62 9.53
N PHE A 59 -6.99 -5.98 8.48
CA PHE A 59 -7.02 -4.54 8.26
C PHE A 59 -7.98 -4.21 7.13
N TYR A 60 -8.95 -3.33 7.37
CA TYR A 60 -10.03 -3.01 6.44
C TYR A 60 -10.06 -1.51 6.15
N PRO A 61 -9.45 -1.06 5.04
CA PRO A 61 -9.44 0.35 4.67
C PRO A 61 -10.82 0.80 4.18
N CYS A 62 -11.25 1.97 4.63
CA CYS A 62 -12.52 2.60 4.27
C CYS A 62 -12.30 4.01 3.71
N ALA A 63 -13.12 4.39 2.74
CA ALA A 63 -13.00 5.69 2.06
C ALA A 63 -13.40 6.89 2.94
N SER A 64 -14.20 6.66 3.99
CA SER A 64 -14.63 7.72 4.91
C SER A 64 -14.82 7.19 6.33
N PRO A 65 -14.82 8.07 7.35
CA PRO A 65 -15.17 7.69 8.72
C PRO A 65 -16.55 7.06 8.84
N GLU A 66 -17.51 7.52 8.05
CA GLU A 66 -18.89 7.01 8.03
C GLU A 66 -18.91 5.56 7.56
N SER A 67 -18.27 5.25 6.42
CA SER A 67 -18.18 3.87 5.91
C SER A 67 -17.39 2.96 6.85
N ALA A 68 -16.40 3.50 7.57
CA ALA A 68 -15.68 2.75 8.60
C ALA A 68 -16.58 2.38 9.78
N ARG A 69 -17.42 3.31 10.26
CA ARG A 69 -18.39 3.01 11.34
C ARG A 69 -19.42 1.96 10.91
N GLU A 70 -19.94 2.05 9.68
CA GLU A 70 -20.90 1.08 9.13
C GLU A 70 -20.29 -0.32 9.04
N LEU A 71 -19.07 -0.42 8.52
CA LEU A 71 -18.38 -1.71 8.42
C LEU A 71 -18.04 -2.28 9.79
N ALA A 72 -17.57 -1.45 10.72
CA ALA A 72 -17.29 -1.86 12.09
C ALA A 72 -18.56 -2.35 12.81
N ALA A 73 -19.71 -1.68 12.61
CA ALA A 73 -20.97 -2.12 13.17
C ALA A 73 -21.35 -3.52 12.70
N LYS A 74 -21.26 -3.80 11.40
CA LYS A 74 -21.50 -5.14 10.82
C LYS A 74 -20.58 -6.20 11.43
N PHE A 75 -19.28 -5.92 11.53
CA PHE A 75 -18.35 -6.87 12.14
C PHE A 75 -18.61 -7.09 13.63
N ARG A 76 -19.06 -6.05 14.36
CA ARG A 76 -19.39 -6.15 15.79
C ARG A 76 -20.65 -6.99 16.02
N GLU A 77 -21.63 -6.95 15.12
CA GLU A 77 -22.81 -7.82 15.15
C GLU A 77 -22.41 -9.29 14.96
N GLU A 78 -21.43 -9.57 14.09
CA GLU A 78 -20.99 -10.94 13.78
C GLU A 78 -20.03 -11.52 14.84
N LEU A 79 -19.11 -10.71 15.38
CA LEU A 79 -17.93 -11.18 16.13
C LEU A 79 -17.91 -10.69 17.60
N GLY A 80 -18.80 -9.79 17.96
CA GLY A 80 -18.80 -9.09 19.24
C GLY A 80 -18.01 -7.78 19.19
N HIS A 81 -18.37 -6.87 20.11
CA HIS A 81 -17.86 -5.49 20.14
C HIS A 81 -16.33 -5.43 20.30
N ASP A 82 -15.78 -6.26 21.18
CA ASP A 82 -14.35 -6.24 21.53
C ASP A 82 -13.43 -6.81 20.43
N ALA A 83 -14.00 -7.49 19.43
CA ALA A 83 -13.26 -8.06 18.31
C ALA A 83 -12.91 -7.04 17.22
N VAL A 84 -13.45 -5.80 17.29
CA VAL A 84 -13.38 -4.82 16.21
C VAL A 84 -12.97 -3.45 16.72
N LEU A 85 -11.89 -2.93 16.15
CA LEU A 85 -11.36 -1.60 16.42
C LEU A 85 -11.64 -0.65 15.25
N LEU A 86 -11.80 0.63 15.57
CA LEU A 86 -11.85 1.73 14.63
C LEU A 86 -10.57 2.55 14.72
N GLY A 87 -9.89 2.77 13.59
CA GLY A 87 -8.67 3.55 13.53
C GLY A 87 -8.63 4.53 12.39
N GLY A 88 -7.76 5.51 12.50
CA GLY A 88 -7.52 6.43 11.39
C GLY A 88 -7.44 7.89 11.75
N GLU A 89 -7.50 8.72 10.70
CA GLU A 89 -7.42 10.18 10.81
C GLU A 89 -8.28 10.84 9.73
N LYS A 90 -8.66 12.09 10.00
CA LYS A 90 -9.23 13.00 9.02
C LYS A 90 -8.47 14.33 9.10
N ASP A 91 -7.85 14.73 7.98
CA ASP A 91 -7.04 15.94 7.88
C ASP A 91 -5.94 16.00 8.97
N ALA A 92 -5.22 14.89 9.16
CA ALA A 92 -4.20 14.67 10.17
C ALA A 92 -4.68 14.77 11.63
N LYS A 93 -6.00 14.78 11.88
CA LYS A 93 -6.60 14.85 13.22
C LYS A 93 -7.25 13.51 13.61
N PRO A 94 -7.23 13.14 14.90
CA PRO A 94 -7.99 12.01 15.40
C PRO A 94 -9.48 12.13 15.05
N ILE A 95 -10.11 11.00 14.73
CA ILE A 95 -11.55 10.95 14.47
C ILE A 95 -12.26 10.65 15.78
N GLU A 96 -13.23 11.46 16.15
CA GLU A 96 -14.02 11.28 17.39
C GLU A 96 -14.71 9.91 17.40
N GLY A 97 -14.58 9.21 18.53
CA GLY A 97 -15.15 7.87 18.72
C GLY A 97 -14.38 6.73 18.04
N PHE A 98 -13.16 6.99 17.55
CA PHE A 98 -12.25 5.94 17.08
C PHE A 98 -11.30 5.52 18.22
N ASP A 99 -10.88 4.25 18.20
CA ASP A 99 -10.02 3.65 19.25
C ASP A 99 -8.55 4.12 19.15
N GLY A 100 -8.10 4.58 17.98
CA GLY A 100 -6.77 5.12 17.77
C GLY A 100 -6.63 5.88 16.46
N GLY A 101 -5.54 6.63 16.35
CA GLY A 101 -5.24 7.50 15.22
C GLY A 101 -4.40 6.83 14.13
N ASN A 102 -3.58 7.66 13.49
CA ASN A 102 -2.70 7.25 12.38
C ASN A 102 -1.24 7.02 12.84
N SER A 103 -0.96 6.90 14.15
CA SER A 103 0.39 6.64 14.63
C SER A 103 0.63 5.14 14.80
N PRO A 104 1.70 4.57 14.18
CA PRO A 104 2.06 3.17 14.39
C PRO A 104 2.24 2.78 15.87
N ARG A 105 2.65 3.74 16.71
CA ARG A 105 2.91 3.53 18.14
C ARG A 105 1.65 3.31 18.99
N GLU A 106 0.48 3.72 18.49
CA GLU A 106 -0.80 3.53 19.18
C GLU A 106 -1.27 2.06 19.14
N TRP A 107 -0.85 1.32 18.13
CA TRP A 107 -1.37 -0.01 17.80
C TRP A 107 -0.47 -1.12 18.35
N THR A 108 -0.44 -1.25 19.67
CA THR A 108 0.34 -2.29 20.37
C THR A 108 -0.26 -3.68 20.18
N ARG A 109 0.54 -4.74 20.42
CA ARG A 109 0.07 -6.12 20.36
C ARG A 109 -1.11 -6.39 21.29
N ASP A 110 -1.11 -5.81 22.49
CA ASP A 110 -2.19 -5.97 23.46
C ASP A 110 -3.52 -5.35 22.97
N LEU A 111 -3.40 -4.28 22.17
CA LEU A 111 -4.58 -3.62 21.61
C LEU A 111 -5.10 -4.34 20.37
N VAL A 112 -4.24 -4.69 19.40
CA VAL A 112 -4.69 -5.18 18.08
C VAL A 112 -4.67 -6.70 17.94
N GLY A 113 -3.97 -7.43 18.82
CA GLY A 113 -3.79 -8.87 18.68
C GLY A 113 -5.11 -9.64 18.59
N GLY A 114 -5.32 -10.37 17.50
CA GLY A 114 -6.52 -11.12 17.22
C GLY A 114 -7.77 -10.31 16.86
N ARG A 115 -7.70 -8.96 16.84
CA ARG A 115 -8.82 -8.08 16.51
C ARG A 115 -8.79 -7.65 15.06
N ARG A 116 -9.95 -7.28 14.52
CA ARG A 116 -10.06 -6.62 13.22
C ARG A 116 -9.94 -5.10 13.39
N LEU A 117 -9.18 -4.45 12.52
CA LEU A 117 -9.09 -2.98 12.49
C LEU A 117 -9.75 -2.44 11.22
N VAL A 118 -10.82 -1.68 11.40
CA VAL A 118 -11.46 -0.91 10.33
C VAL A 118 -10.87 0.50 10.36
N TYR A 119 -10.34 0.95 9.21
CA TYR A 119 -9.45 2.10 9.19
C TYR A 119 -9.84 3.11 8.10
N SER A 120 -9.82 4.40 8.43
CA SER A 120 -10.05 5.49 7.48
C SER A 120 -8.92 6.53 7.54
N SER A 121 -8.40 6.94 6.39
CA SER A 121 -7.41 8.02 6.29
C SER A 121 -7.64 8.87 5.05
N THR A 122 -7.14 10.10 5.08
CA THR A 122 -7.40 11.09 4.03
C THR A 122 -6.70 10.74 2.71
N ASN A 123 -5.44 10.30 2.74
CA ASN A 123 -4.63 10.07 1.53
C ASN A 123 -4.45 8.58 1.19
N GLY A 124 -4.09 7.73 2.15
CA GLY A 124 -3.80 6.31 1.89
C GLY A 124 -4.98 5.54 1.28
N THR A 125 -6.21 5.89 1.62
CA THR A 125 -7.41 5.29 1.04
C THR A 125 -7.62 5.69 -0.42
N ARG A 126 -7.23 6.89 -0.85
CA ARG A 126 -7.30 7.32 -2.26
C ARG A 126 -6.37 6.51 -3.15
N THR A 127 -5.15 6.25 -2.69
CA THR A 127 -4.19 5.44 -3.45
C THR A 127 -4.65 4.00 -3.55
N LEU A 128 -5.14 3.41 -2.44
CA LEU A 128 -5.71 2.06 -2.46
C LEU A 128 -6.93 1.96 -3.39
N ASP A 129 -7.80 2.99 -3.41
CA ASP A 129 -8.93 3.03 -4.35
C ASP A 129 -8.47 3.13 -5.80
N ALA A 130 -7.43 3.91 -6.08
CA ALA A 130 -6.88 4.06 -7.43
C ALA A 130 -6.31 2.74 -7.99
N VAL A 131 -5.77 1.87 -7.14
CA VAL A 131 -5.16 0.58 -7.53
C VAL A 131 -6.05 -0.63 -7.27
N LYS A 132 -7.27 -0.47 -6.80
CA LYS A 132 -8.18 -1.57 -6.41
C LYS A 132 -8.50 -2.59 -7.52
N LYS A 133 -8.24 -2.24 -8.79
CA LYS A 133 -8.41 -3.13 -9.95
C LYS A 133 -7.12 -3.89 -10.30
N CYS A 134 -6.01 -3.66 -9.62
CA CYS A 134 -4.79 -4.45 -9.80
C CYS A 134 -4.99 -5.86 -9.28
N GLY A 135 -4.26 -6.84 -9.86
CA GLY A 135 -4.42 -8.25 -9.52
C GLY A 135 -4.04 -8.54 -8.06
N THR A 136 -2.88 -8.07 -7.64
CA THR A 136 -2.44 -8.14 -6.24
C THR A 136 -2.03 -6.75 -5.78
N VAL A 137 -2.48 -6.36 -4.59
CA VAL A 137 -2.08 -5.09 -3.96
C VAL A 137 -1.44 -5.38 -2.62
N VAL A 138 -0.20 -4.87 -2.44
CA VAL A 138 0.53 -4.91 -1.16
C VAL A 138 0.82 -3.49 -0.68
N THR A 139 1.22 -3.33 0.57
CA THR A 139 1.59 -2.03 1.14
C THR A 139 3.01 -2.08 1.71
N ALA A 140 3.84 -1.07 1.41
CA ALA A 140 5.20 -0.99 1.89
C ALA A 140 5.45 0.27 2.74
N ALA A 141 6.35 0.10 3.70
CA ALA A 141 7.01 1.13 4.48
C ALA A 141 8.42 0.62 4.81
N PHE A 142 9.29 1.46 5.35
CA PHE A 142 10.66 1.03 5.75
C PHE A 142 10.66 -0.23 6.62
N ALA A 143 9.69 -0.36 7.52
CA ALA A 143 9.63 -1.46 8.50
C ALA A 143 9.39 -2.84 7.88
N ASN A 144 8.77 -2.93 6.69
CA ASN A 144 8.38 -4.20 6.07
C ASN A 144 8.97 -4.43 4.67
N LEU A 145 9.89 -3.59 4.20
CA LEU A 145 10.43 -3.60 2.83
C LEU A 145 10.89 -4.99 2.36
N THR A 146 11.68 -5.69 3.19
CA THR A 146 12.21 -7.01 2.82
C THR A 146 11.11 -8.05 2.65
N ALA A 147 10.15 -8.07 3.58
CA ALA A 147 9.02 -8.99 3.52
C ALA A 147 8.11 -8.70 2.31
N VAL A 148 7.89 -7.41 2.02
CA VAL A 148 7.09 -6.99 0.87
C VAL A 148 7.79 -7.34 -0.45
N ALA A 149 9.10 -7.10 -0.57
CA ALA A 149 9.84 -7.47 -1.77
C ALA A 149 9.77 -8.98 -2.05
N SER A 150 9.93 -9.82 -1.01
CA SER A 150 9.79 -11.28 -1.14
C SER A 150 8.37 -11.67 -1.56
N ARG A 151 7.35 -11.09 -0.91
CA ARG A 151 5.95 -11.37 -1.26
C ARG A 151 5.60 -10.94 -2.69
N MET A 152 6.08 -9.77 -3.14
CA MET A 152 5.89 -9.33 -4.51
C MET A 152 6.56 -10.25 -5.52
N ALA A 153 7.77 -10.72 -5.23
CA ALA A 153 8.46 -11.67 -6.10
C ALA A 153 7.68 -12.99 -6.26
N GLU A 154 7.12 -13.52 -5.17
CA GLU A 154 6.23 -14.70 -5.19
C GLU A 154 4.97 -14.46 -6.02
N GLU A 155 4.29 -13.34 -5.82
CA GLU A 155 3.06 -12.98 -6.54
C GLU A 155 3.33 -12.79 -8.04
N ILE A 156 4.42 -12.08 -8.40
CA ILE A 156 4.82 -11.90 -9.81
C ILE A 156 5.00 -13.24 -10.51
N GLN A 157 5.64 -14.20 -9.86
CA GLN A 157 5.81 -15.54 -10.41
C GLN A 157 4.49 -16.31 -10.51
N THR A 158 3.66 -16.23 -9.47
CA THR A 158 2.40 -16.96 -9.37
C THR A 158 1.41 -16.57 -10.47
N ILE A 159 1.27 -15.26 -10.74
CA ILE A 159 0.35 -14.77 -11.77
C ILE A 159 1.05 -14.49 -13.11
N SER A 160 2.37 -14.76 -13.21
CA SER A 160 3.20 -14.41 -14.37
C SER A 160 3.03 -12.94 -14.76
N ALA A 161 3.08 -12.03 -13.75
CA ALA A 161 2.85 -10.61 -13.96
C ALA A 161 3.88 -9.99 -14.91
N PRO A 162 3.47 -9.32 -15.99
CA PRO A 162 4.41 -8.70 -16.92
C PRO A 162 4.94 -7.35 -16.41
N ALA A 163 4.29 -6.79 -15.39
CA ALA A 163 4.64 -5.49 -14.82
C ALA A 163 4.28 -5.36 -13.35
N VAL A 164 4.95 -4.42 -12.71
CA VAL A 164 4.69 -3.94 -11.34
C VAL A 164 4.41 -2.45 -11.39
N LEU A 165 3.43 -2.01 -10.60
CA LEU A 165 3.20 -0.60 -10.30
C LEU A 165 3.57 -0.31 -8.85
N ILE A 166 4.48 0.62 -8.60
CA ILE A 166 4.75 1.18 -7.28
C ILE A 166 4.03 2.53 -7.20
N ALA A 167 3.02 2.61 -6.34
CA ALA A 167 2.15 3.76 -6.22
C ALA A 167 2.39 4.49 -4.89
N CYS A 168 3.19 5.56 -4.94
CA CYS A 168 3.32 6.49 -3.83
C CYS A 168 2.02 7.28 -3.65
N SER A 169 1.62 7.52 -2.42
CA SER A 169 0.41 8.32 -2.13
C SER A 169 0.64 9.79 -2.38
N GLY A 170 1.84 10.26 -2.08
CA GLY A 170 2.18 11.67 -2.15
C GLY A 170 1.37 12.51 -1.16
N ARG A 171 1.47 13.82 -1.29
CA ARG A 171 0.76 14.77 -0.46
C ARG A 171 0.00 15.77 -1.33
N GLU A 172 -1.31 15.88 -1.15
CA GLU A 172 -2.16 16.80 -1.92
C GLU A 172 -2.05 16.62 -3.45
N GLY A 173 -1.81 15.37 -3.89
CA GLY A 173 -1.60 15.03 -5.30
C GLY A 173 -0.19 15.29 -5.82
N GLY A 174 0.72 15.78 -4.97
CA GLY A 174 2.13 16.02 -5.29
C GLY A 174 3.06 14.93 -4.78
N TYR A 175 4.32 15.11 -5.09
CA TYR A 175 5.45 14.28 -4.70
C TYR A 175 5.75 14.36 -3.19
N THR A 176 6.23 13.26 -2.60
CA THR A 176 6.83 13.22 -1.27
C THR A 176 8.15 12.43 -1.31
N GLU A 177 9.15 12.92 -0.61
CA GLU A 177 10.50 12.34 -0.62
C GLU A 177 10.51 10.98 0.07
N GLU A 178 9.88 10.87 1.24
CA GLU A 178 9.85 9.64 2.02
C GLU A 178 9.22 8.45 1.29
N ASP A 179 8.12 8.68 0.56
CA ASP A 179 7.49 7.63 -0.24
C ASP A 179 8.39 7.21 -1.40
N THR A 180 9.04 8.18 -2.04
CA THR A 180 9.92 7.94 -3.18
C THR A 180 11.20 7.19 -2.79
N VAL A 181 11.78 7.51 -1.63
CA VAL A 181 12.92 6.75 -1.09
C VAL A 181 12.54 5.30 -0.85
N VAL A 182 11.38 5.04 -0.22
CA VAL A 182 10.88 3.67 -0.01
C VAL A 182 10.63 2.96 -1.35
N ALA A 183 10.10 3.67 -2.36
CA ALA A 183 9.91 3.11 -3.70
C ALA A 183 11.24 2.67 -4.33
N GLY A 184 12.27 3.52 -4.29
CA GLY A 184 13.60 3.20 -4.84
C GLY A 184 14.27 2.03 -4.12
N GLU A 185 14.21 1.98 -2.79
CA GLU A 185 14.70 0.86 -1.99
C GLU A 185 13.95 -0.46 -2.31
N LEU A 186 12.63 -0.39 -2.48
CA LEU A 186 11.83 -1.55 -2.85
C LEU A 186 12.21 -2.08 -4.24
N ILE A 187 12.40 -1.19 -5.22
CA ILE A 187 12.85 -1.54 -6.57
C ILE A 187 14.18 -2.28 -6.52
N GLY A 188 15.16 -1.74 -5.76
CA GLY A 188 16.47 -2.37 -5.60
C GLY A 188 16.38 -3.79 -5.03
N LYS A 189 15.58 -3.98 -3.98
CA LYS A 189 15.35 -5.30 -3.37
C LYS A 189 14.64 -6.26 -4.32
N LEU A 190 13.60 -5.79 -5.00
CA LEU A 190 12.80 -6.60 -5.93
C LEU A 190 13.66 -7.05 -7.13
N SER A 191 14.43 -6.14 -7.73
CA SER A 191 15.35 -6.45 -8.82
C SER A 191 16.42 -7.46 -8.40
N SER A 192 16.91 -7.39 -7.16
CA SER A 192 17.86 -8.38 -6.63
C SER A 192 17.26 -9.79 -6.49
N LEU A 193 15.95 -9.90 -6.25
CA LEU A 193 15.24 -11.18 -6.11
C LEU A 193 14.82 -11.78 -7.46
N ILE A 194 14.45 -10.95 -8.42
CA ILE A 194 13.87 -11.39 -9.70
C ILE A 194 14.95 -11.48 -10.79
N GLY A 195 16.01 -10.70 -10.70
CA GLY A 195 17.04 -10.56 -11.72
C GLY A 195 16.79 -9.35 -12.63
N GLU A 196 16.97 -9.54 -13.94
CA GLU A 196 16.87 -8.43 -14.89
C GLU A 196 15.45 -7.84 -14.96
N THR A 197 15.34 -6.53 -14.67
CA THR A 197 14.11 -5.73 -14.72
C THR A 197 14.30 -4.55 -15.66
N GLU A 198 13.24 -4.11 -16.29
CA GLU A 198 13.21 -2.89 -17.09
C GLU A 198 12.48 -1.80 -16.30
N LEU A 199 13.14 -0.67 -16.08
CA LEU A 199 12.64 0.42 -15.26
C LEU A 199 12.13 1.58 -16.12
N SER A 200 10.97 2.12 -15.80
CA SER A 200 10.52 3.41 -16.35
C SER A 200 11.42 4.56 -15.86
N ASP A 201 11.33 5.71 -16.50
CA ASP A 201 12.07 6.92 -16.08
C ASP A 201 11.74 7.32 -14.64
N THR A 202 10.47 7.18 -14.22
CA THR A 202 10.06 7.46 -12.85
C THR A 202 10.61 6.45 -11.84
N SER A 203 10.73 5.18 -12.23
CA SER A 203 11.36 4.15 -11.41
C SER A 203 12.87 4.37 -11.30
N LEU A 204 13.54 4.78 -12.38
CA LEU A 204 14.95 5.17 -12.35
C LEU A 204 15.17 6.38 -11.44
N ALA A 205 14.29 7.39 -11.51
CA ALA A 205 14.36 8.56 -10.64
C ALA A 205 14.20 8.17 -9.16
N ALA A 206 13.25 7.29 -8.83
CA ALA A 206 13.09 6.78 -7.46
C ALA A 206 14.37 6.08 -6.95
N CYS A 207 14.99 5.24 -7.78
CA CYS A 207 16.26 4.58 -7.43
C CYS A 207 17.42 5.57 -7.23
N LEU A 208 17.45 6.70 -7.95
CA LEU A 208 18.48 7.72 -7.79
C LEU A 208 18.28 8.52 -6.51
N ILE A 209 17.04 8.78 -6.10
CA ILE A 209 16.70 9.51 -4.88
C ILE A 209 17.00 8.67 -3.63
N ALA A 210 16.86 7.35 -3.72
CA ALA A 210 17.11 6.41 -2.61
C ALA A 210 18.60 6.13 -2.33
N LYS A 211 19.53 6.67 -3.13
CA LYS A 211 21.00 6.56 -2.94
C LYS A 211 21.56 7.65 -2.04
#